data_657a5ab559152d23bb8f835b30843503
#
_entry.id   657a5ab559152d23bb8f835b30843503
#
_cell.length_a   1.000
_cell.length_b   1.000
_cell.length_c   1.000
_cell.angle_alpha   90.00
_cell.angle_beta   90.00
_cell.angle_gamma   90.00
#
_symmetry.space_group_name_H-M   'P 1'
#
loop_
_entity.id
_entity.type
_entity.pdbx_description
1 polymer ?
#
loop_
_entity_poly.entity_id
_entity_poly.type
_entity_poly.pdbx_seq_one_letter_code
_entity_poly.pdbx_strand_id
1 'polypeptide(L)'
;MHRPTLALLLCAACGSPDADPGTDTGTDADSDDTAAATSTSSAGTTQATTAASPTETAADATTAEPDPTSGTTAAESTGDDQPCNDSPQALADCVEAQRWQDDLEFIADIRTPGSPHWLAVQDLCAERLDEYGYEVELYDYGTGVDVVGRRLGKTAPDQQVLVGAHYDHIDGCHGADDNASGLAAALEIARVLALAEFERTIIVACWDEEEDGLIGSEAYVQAAKAAGDDILINFNYDMIGYYDDSPNSQTVPPGFELAFPDAYAELQANMFRGDFITAVADAESIDHVTAFGAAADRIGLRKSLLNLPAGTESTDVFADLRRSDHASFWDAGYPAIFITDSGEFRNPNYHCMGGPDEVTDLTQEFAVNVTRATVEASAVALGLL
;
A
#
# COMPACT_ATOMS: atom_id res chain seq x y z
N MET A 1 -42.96 15.89 23.22
CA MET A 1 -42.15 14.68 23.17
C MET A 1 -40.70 15.11 23.32
N HIS A 2 -40.16 14.88 24.52
CA HIS A 2 -38.84 15.37 24.92
C HIS A 2 -37.76 14.40 24.39
N ARG A 3 -36.77 14.93 23.68
CA ARG A 3 -35.54 14.20 23.34
C ARG A 3 -34.58 14.36 24.53
N PRO A 4 -33.94 13.31 24.99
CA PRO A 4 -32.86 13.42 25.96
C PRO A 4 -31.55 13.84 25.26
N THR A 5 -30.96 14.89 25.78
CA THR A 5 -29.61 15.36 25.46
C THR A 5 -28.62 14.43 26.15
N LEU A 6 -27.79 13.74 25.38
CA LEU A 6 -26.71 12.92 25.90
C LEU A 6 -25.55 13.86 26.27
N ALA A 7 -25.27 14.01 27.54
CA ALA A 7 -24.14 14.76 28.05
C ALA A 7 -22.93 13.81 28.14
N LEU A 8 -21.90 14.11 27.38
CA LEU A 8 -20.60 13.44 27.42
C LEU A 8 -19.87 13.91 28.69
N LEU A 9 -19.60 12.99 29.63
CA LEU A 9 -18.79 13.25 30.82
C LEU A 9 -17.30 13.14 30.41
N LEU A 10 -16.61 14.29 30.35
CA LEU A 10 -15.15 14.33 30.34
C LEU A 10 -14.61 13.97 31.73
N CYS A 11 -13.87 12.92 31.84
CA CYS A 11 -13.10 12.61 33.03
C CYS A 11 -11.67 13.16 32.84
N ALA A 12 -11.42 14.35 33.40
CA ALA A 12 -10.09 14.94 33.54
C ALA A 12 -9.48 14.47 34.87
N ALA A 13 -8.47 13.62 34.83
CA ALA A 13 -7.56 13.39 35.96
C ALA A 13 -6.27 12.75 35.49
N CYS A 14 -5.25 13.57 35.27
CA CYS A 14 -3.84 13.15 35.47
C CYS A 14 -3.07 14.37 35.97
N GLY A 15 -2.76 14.36 37.23
CA GLY A 15 -1.90 15.34 37.88
C GLY A 15 -0.43 14.99 37.62
N SER A 16 0.33 16.00 37.24
CA SER A 16 1.80 15.96 37.21
C SER A 16 2.38 16.16 38.62
N PRO A 17 3.47 15.55 39.00
CA PRO A 17 4.22 15.96 40.17
C PRO A 17 5.24 17.04 39.83
N ASP A 18 5.23 18.09 40.63
CA ASP A 18 6.16 19.21 40.67
C ASP A 18 7.63 18.75 40.90
N ALA A 19 8.56 19.36 40.19
CA ALA A 19 9.96 19.34 40.49
C ALA A 19 10.46 20.76 40.82
N ASP A 20 10.93 20.92 42.01
CA ASP A 20 11.51 22.11 42.67
C ASP A 20 12.90 22.45 42.07
N PRO A 21 13.26 23.72 41.88
CA PRO A 21 14.58 24.15 41.40
C PRO A 21 15.55 24.39 42.53
N GLY A 22 16.55 23.53 42.64
CA GLY A 22 17.71 23.74 43.51
C GLY A 22 18.91 24.36 42.78
N THR A 23 19.23 25.57 43.16
CA THR A 23 20.48 26.28 42.87
C THR A 23 21.66 25.61 43.54
N ASP A 24 22.76 25.36 42.85
CA ASP A 24 24.10 25.57 43.47
C ASP A 24 25.18 25.88 42.40
N THR A 25 26.05 26.80 42.80
CA THR A 25 27.17 27.43 42.14
C THR A 25 28.50 26.71 42.47
N GLY A 26 29.42 26.66 41.51
CA GLY A 26 30.83 26.35 41.85
C GLY A 26 31.67 25.87 40.68
N THR A 27 32.29 26.79 40.00
CA THR A 27 33.75 27.09 39.77
C THR A 27 34.71 25.96 39.37
N ASP A 28 35.32 26.23 38.21
CA ASP A 28 36.75 26.15 37.83
C ASP A 28 37.49 24.80 37.73
N ALA A 29 38.08 24.58 36.61
CA ALA A 29 39.50 24.58 36.26
C ALA A 29 39.90 23.52 35.22
N ASP A 30 40.43 24.04 34.12
CA ASP A 30 41.57 23.63 33.30
C ASP A 30 42.16 22.21 33.45
N SER A 31 42.37 21.57 32.31
CA SER A 31 43.72 21.32 31.77
C SER A 31 43.69 20.55 30.44
N ASP A 32 44.44 21.09 29.52
CA ASP A 32 45.02 20.52 28.31
C ASP A 32 45.49 19.08 28.44
N ASP A 33 45.32 18.26 27.40
CA ASP A 33 46.49 17.60 26.82
C ASP A 33 46.25 17.13 25.38
N THR A 34 47.14 17.59 24.53
CA THR A 34 47.35 17.26 23.12
C THR A 34 48.13 15.96 23.00
N ALA A 35 47.70 15.07 22.10
CA ALA A 35 48.67 14.12 21.50
C ALA A 35 48.22 13.73 20.09
N ALA A 36 48.94 14.27 19.11
CA ALA A 36 48.98 13.82 17.75
C ALA A 36 49.91 12.59 17.59
N ALA A 37 49.47 11.65 16.74
CA ALA A 37 50.40 10.69 16.12
C ALA A 37 49.85 10.21 14.80
N THR A 38 50.30 10.81 13.74
CA THR A 38 51.11 10.37 12.57
C THR A 38 50.80 9.00 11.97
N SER A 39 50.48 9.12 10.72
CA SER A 39 50.50 8.24 9.55
C SER A 39 51.60 7.17 9.50
N THR A 40 51.28 6.01 8.91
CA THR A 40 52.19 5.35 7.97
C THR A 40 51.41 4.59 6.89
N SER A 41 51.64 5.01 5.66
CA SER A 41 51.34 4.31 4.42
C SER A 41 52.26 3.12 4.22
N SER A 42 51.78 2.02 3.66
CA SER A 42 52.64 1.16 2.87
C SER A 42 51.88 0.58 1.68
N ALA A 43 52.41 0.94 0.52
CA ALA A 43 52.09 0.42 -0.78
C ALA A 43 52.75 -0.96 -0.97
N GLY A 44 52.08 -1.87 -1.61
CA GLY A 44 52.58 -3.20 -1.99
C GLY A 44 51.98 -3.67 -3.32
N THR A 45 52.74 -3.56 -4.29
CA THR A 45 52.87 -3.82 -5.71
C THR A 45 52.36 -5.21 -6.16
N THR A 46 51.59 -5.19 -7.24
CA THR A 46 51.45 -6.09 -8.43
C THR A 46 52.04 -7.49 -8.38
N GLN A 47 51.25 -8.49 -8.83
CA GLN A 47 51.72 -9.41 -9.92
C GLN A 47 50.51 -10.01 -10.65
N ALA A 48 50.55 -9.81 -11.98
CA ALA A 48 49.72 -10.47 -12.97
C ALA A 48 50.32 -11.85 -13.28
N THR A 49 49.49 -12.88 -13.46
CA THR A 49 49.88 -14.09 -14.17
C THR A 49 48.80 -14.48 -15.18
N THR A 50 49.31 -14.65 -16.37
CA THR A 50 48.70 -14.97 -17.67
C THR A 50 48.24 -16.43 -17.77
N ALA A 51 47.13 -16.60 -18.49
CA ALA A 51 46.79 -17.59 -19.52
C ALA A 51 47.07 -19.09 -19.33
N ALA A 52 46.03 -19.90 -19.57
CA ALA A 52 46.03 -21.00 -20.51
C ALA A 52 44.60 -21.52 -20.80
N SER A 53 44.19 -21.45 -22.05
CA SER A 53 43.15 -22.34 -22.63
C SER A 53 43.76 -23.70 -22.94
N PRO A 54 42.97 -24.79 -22.94
CA PRO A 54 43.11 -25.78 -23.96
C PRO A 54 41.81 -26.20 -24.67
N THR A 55 41.90 -26.13 -25.96
CA THR A 55 41.61 -27.14 -27.00
C THR A 55 40.31 -27.93 -26.98
N GLU A 56 39.62 -27.74 -28.11
CA GLU A 56 38.55 -28.55 -28.67
C GLU A 56 38.92 -30.03 -28.80
N THR A 57 37.93 -30.91 -28.59
CA THR A 57 37.89 -32.21 -29.27
C THR A 57 36.45 -32.45 -29.75
N ALA A 58 36.32 -32.51 -31.07
CA ALA A 58 35.12 -32.93 -31.77
C ALA A 58 34.99 -34.46 -31.74
N ALA A 59 33.80 -34.99 -31.58
CA ALA A 59 33.37 -36.32 -31.98
C ALA A 59 31.86 -36.33 -32.19
N ASP A 60 31.53 -36.36 -33.39
CA ASP A 60 30.82 -37.32 -34.23
C ASP A 60 29.32 -37.45 -34.05
N ALA A 61 28.64 -37.15 -35.14
CA ALA A 61 27.19 -37.17 -35.34
C ALA A 61 26.67 -38.60 -35.51
N THR A 62 25.60 -38.93 -34.82
CA THR A 62 24.71 -40.01 -35.27
C THR A 62 23.27 -39.48 -35.32
N THR A 63 22.76 -39.37 -36.51
CA THR A 63 21.38 -39.07 -36.88
C THR A 63 20.46 -40.20 -36.43
N ALA A 64 19.41 -39.86 -35.67
CA ALA A 64 18.21 -40.67 -35.53
C ALA A 64 16.98 -39.74 -35.71
N GLU A 65 16.24 -40.03 -36.79
CA GLU A 65 14.93 -39.43 -37.05
C GLU A 65 13.94 -39.80 -35.90
N PRO A 66 13.06 -38.87 -35.44
CA PRO A 66 11.94 -39.24 -34.62
C PRO A 66 10.68 -39.47 -35.46
N ASP A 67 10.06 -40.60 -35.21
CA ASP A 67 8.77 -41.08 -35.67
C ASP A 67 7.62 -40.09 -35.29
N PRO A 68 6.73 -39.72 -36.24
CA PRO A 68 5.64 -38.81 -35.94
C PRO A 68 4.36 -39.58 -35.61
N THR A 69 4.09 -39.84 -34.30
CA THR A 69 2.73 -40.10 -33.84
C THR A 69 2.64 -40.05 -32.29
N SER A 70 2.32 -38.89 -31.76
CA SER A 70 1.52 -38.79 -30.53
C SER A 70 0.84 -37.42 -30.55
N GLY A 71 -0.36 -37.40 -31.10
CA GLY A 71 -1.24 -36.24 -30.99
C GLY A 71 -1.68 -36.05 -29.54
N THR A 72 -1.03 -35.13 -28.84
CA THR A 72 -1.57 -34.56 -27.64
C THR A 72 -2.58 -33.52 -28.07
N THR A 73 -3.86 -33.86 -28.00
CA THR A 73 -4.95 -32.86 -28.07
C THR A 73 -4.74 -31.89 -26.92
N ALA A 74 -4.23 -30.69 -27.26
CA ALA A 74 -4.37 -29.55 -26.38
C ALA A 74 -5.89 -29.40 -26.14
N ALA A 75 -6.30 -29.45 -24.87
CA ALA A 75 -7.64 -29.04 -24.50
C ALA A 75 -7.76 -27.56 -24.88
N GLU A 76 -8.56 -27.27 -25.90
CA GLU A 76 -9.03 -25.94 -26.16
C GLU A 76 -9.80 -25.50 -24.92
N SER A 77 -9.23 -24.55 -24.18
CA SER A 77 -9.94 -23.77 -23.21
C SER A 77 -11.01 -22.97 -23.96
N THR A 78 -12.23 -23.45 -23.96
CA THR A 78 -13.41 -22.64 -24.31
C THR A 78 -13.76 -21.76 -23.11
N GLY A 79 -12.84 -20.87 -22.72
CA GLY A 79 -13.17 -19.69 -21.96
C GLY A 79 -13.64 -18.63 -22.99
N ASP A 80 -14.81 -18.08 -22.81
CA ASP A 80 -15.22 -16.87 -23.49
C ASP A 80 -14.11 -15.83 -23.28
N ASP A 81 -13.33 -15.51 -24.31
CA ASP A 81 -12.41 -14.36 -24.35
C ASP A 81 -13.27 -13.09 -24.37
N GLN A 82 -13.87 -12.75 -23.23
CA GLN A 82 -14.53 -11.47 -23.07
C GLN A 82 -13.41 -10.43 -22.96
N PRO A 83 -13.42 -9.38 -23.81
CA PRO A 83 -12.39 -8.36 -23.72
C PRO A 83 -12.45 -7.69 -22.34
N CYS A 84 -11.30 -7.42 -21.76
CA CYS A 84 -11.14 -6.84 -20.41
C CYS A 84 -11.85 -5.48 -20.24
N ASN A 85 -12.16 -4.80 -21.32
CA ASN A 85 -12.69 -3.43 -21.31
C ASN A 85 -14.20 -3.29 -21.54
N ASP A 86 -14.95 -4.39 -21.51
CA ASP A 86 -16.38 -4.36 -21.79
C ASP A 86 -17.24 -3.85 -20.61
N SER A 87 -16.72 -3.97 -19.40
CA SER A 87 -17.41 -3.54 -18.17
C SER A 87 -16.44 -3.41 -17.00
N PRO A 88 -16.80 -2.70 -15.92
CA PRO A 88 -16.01 -2.69 -14.69
C PRO A 88 -15.72 -4.10 -14.14
N GLN A 89 -16.68 -5.02 -14.27
CA GLN A 89 -16.53 -6.42 -13.84
C GLN A 89 -15.51 -7.16 -14.70
N ALA A 90 -15.56 -6.98 -16.03
CA ALA A 90 -14.62 -7.59 -16.96
C ALA A 90 -13.18 -7.10 -16.71
N LEU A 91 -13.00 -5.80 -16.40
CA LEU A 91 -11.71 -5.26 -15.97
C LEU A 91 -11.22 -5.97 -14.70
N ALA A 92 -12.05 -6.07 -13.68
CA ALA A 92 -11.69 -6.74 -12.42
C ALA A 92 -11.27 -8.20 -12.63
N ASP A 93 -11.90 -8.91 -13.56
CA ASP A 93 -11.57 -10.29 -13.90
C ASP A 93 -10.22 -10.43 -14.63
N CYS A 94 -9.65 -9.33 -15.13
CA CYS A 94 -8.33 -9.27 -15.78
C CYS A 94 -7.15 -8.99 -14.83
N VAL A 95 -7.40 -8.95 -13.52
CA VAL A 95 -6.34 -8.90 -12.50
C VAL A 95 -5.56 -10.22 -12.52
N GLU A 96 -4.25 -10.11 -12.71
CA GLU A 96 -3.32 -11.25 -12.80
C GLU A 96 -2.61 -11.49 -11.46
N ALA A 97 -2.98 -12.57 -10.78
CA ALA A 97 -2.41 -12.92 -9.47
C ALA A 97 -0.88 -13.05 -9.50
N GLN A 98 -0.30 -13.54 -10.61
CA GLN A 98 1.14 -13.71 -10.72
C GLN A 98 1.88 -12.37 -10.79
N ARG A 99 1.30 -11.34 -11.44
CA ARG A 99 1.93 -10.01 -11.48
C ARG A 99 1.96 -9.37 -10.09
N TRP A 100 0.85 -9.46 -9.36
CA TRP A 100 0.82 -9.02 -7.97
C TRP A 100 1.87 -9.73 -7.13
N GLN A 101 2.03 -11.06 -7.30
CA GLN A 101 3.02 -11.85 -6.58
C GLN A 101 4.45 -11.47 -6.95
N ASP A 102 4.75 -11.30 -8.25
CA ASP A 102 6.08 -10.96 -8.72
C ASP A 102 6.52 -9.57 -8.21
N ASP A 103 5.62 -8.58 -8.24
CA ASP A 103 5.91 -7.25 -7.72
C ASP A 103 6.01 -7.27 -6.19
N LEU A 104 5.13 -8.00 -5.47
CA LEU A 104 5.23 -8.21 -4.02
C LEU A 104 6.60 -8.78 -3.60
N GLU A 105 7.05 -9.87 -4.27
CA GLU A 105 8.33 -10.52 -3.98
C GLU A 105 9.53 -9.61 -4.26
N PHE A 106 9.42 -8.70 -5.22
CA PHE A 106 10.44 -7.70 -5.47
C PHE A 106 10.43 -6.59 -4.42
N ILE A 107 9.26 -6.08 -4.05
CA ILE A 107 9.12 -4.93 -3.13
C ILE A 107 9.50 -5.31 -1.70
N ALA A 108 9.13 -6.51 -1.26
CA ALA A 108 9.27 -6.97 0.14
C ALA A 108 10.73 -7.25 0.51
N ASP A 109 11.51 -6.19 0.75
CA ASP A 109 12.86 -6.21 1.30
C ASP A 109 13.10 -4.86 2.02
N ILE A 110 14.24 -4.70 2.69
CA ILE A 110 14.57 -3.49 3.45
C ILE A 110 14.57 -2.26 2.55
N ARG A 111 13.56 -1.41 2.68
CA ARG A 111 13.32 -0.22 1.86
C ARG A 111 13.11 1.05 2.69
N THR A 112 13.87 1.16 3.77
CA THR A 112 13.94 2.38 4.56
C THR A 112 14.40 3.56 3.68
N PRO A 113 13.80 4.76 3.80
CA PRO A 113 14.19 5.92 3.02
C PRO A 113 15.70 6.13 2.97
N GLY A 114 16.24 6.29 1.75
CA GLY A 114 17.67 6.38 1.49
C GLY A 114 18.42 5.06 1.33
N SER A 115 17.79 3.90 1.52
CA SER A 115 18.41 2.58 1.27
C SER A 115 18.49 2.29 -0.25
N PRO A 116 19.39 1.39 -0.70
CA PRO A 116 19.45 1.03 -2.12
C PRO A 116 18.18 0.36 -2.64
N HIS A 117 17.51 -0.43 -1.82
CA HIS A 117 16.29 -1.12 -2.24
C HIS A 117 15.07 -0.18 -2.27
N TRP A 118 14.98 0.79 -1.36
CA TRP A 118 14.00 1.87 -1.42
C TRP A 118 14.07 2.59 -2.78
N LEU A 119 15.28 2.94 -3.25
CA LEU A 119 15.46 3.54 -4.56
C LEU A 119 15.08 2.60 -5.70
N ALA A 120 15.36 1.28 -5.57
CA ALA A 120 14.97 0.29 -6.57
C ALA A 120 13.44 0.12 -6.65
N VAL A 121 12.72 0.24 -5.54
CA VAL A 121 11.24 0.22 -5.53
C VAL A 121 10.66 1.50 -6.12
N GLN A 122 11.27 2.66 -5.86
CA GLN A 122 10.91 3.91 -6.55
C GLN A 122 11.07 3.77 -8.07
N ASP A 123 12.20 3.22 -8.53
CA ASP A 123 12.44 2.94 -9.96
C ASP A 123 11.41 1.95 -10.52
N LEU A 124 11.07 0.87 -9.78
CA LEU A 124 10.02 -0.08 -10.17
C LEU A 124 8.67 0.61 -10.39
N CYS A 125 8.25 1.47 -9.46
CA CYS A 125 7.00 2.23 -9.59
C CYS A 125 7.00 3.06 -10.88
N ALA A 126 8.06 3.80 -11.13
CA ALA A 126 8.19 4.64 -12.32
C ALA A 126 8.18 3.79 -13.61
N GLU A 127 8.93 2.68 -13.64
CA GLU A 127 9.00 1.78 -14.79
C GLU A 127 7.65 1.11 -15.08
N ARG A 128 6.93 0.62 -14.07
CA ARG A 128 5.61 0.01 -14.23
C ARG A 128 4.59 1.00 -14.78
N LEU A 129 4.53 2.20 -14.20
CA LEU A 129 3.58 3.22 -14.64
C LEU A 129 3.88 3.69 -16.08
N ASP A 130 5.15 3.88 -16.45
CA ASP A 130 5.55 4.21 -17.83
C ASP A 130 5.21 3.07 -18.82
N GLU A 131 5.50 1.81 -18.45
CA GLU A 131 5.16 0.62 -19.25
C GLU A 131 3.65 0.55 -19.56
N TYR A 132 2.81 0.94 -18.59
CA TYR A 132 1.35 0.92 -18.73
C TYR A 132 0.80 2.18 -19.41
N GLY A 133 1.68 3.11 -19.82
CA GLY A 133 1.34 4.30 -20.61
C GLY A 133 0.78 5.44 -19.77
N TYR A 134 1.16 5.54 -18.52
CA TYR A 134 0.94 6.73 -17.70
C TYR A 134 2.02 7.78 -17.99
N GLU A 135 1.66 9.05 -17.88
CA GLU A 135 2.63 10.13 -17.73
C GLU A 135 3.16 10.10 -16.30
N VAL A 136 4.46 9.82 -16.13
CA VAL A 136 5.09 9.63 -14.82
C VAL A 136 5.75 10.91 -14.35
N GLU A 137 5.43 11.34 -13.15
CA GLU A 137 6.09 12.41 -12.43
C GLU A 137 6.82 11.85 -11.21
N LEU A 138 8.10 12.17 -11.07
CA LEU A 138 8.84 12.01 -9.82
C LEU A 138 8.63 13.31 -9.02
N TYR A 139 7.66 13.28 -8.12
CA TYR A 139 7.27 14.45 -7.33
C TYR A 139 8.21 14.62 -6.14
N ASP A 140 9.27 15.41 -6.34
CA ASP A 140 10.29 15.73 -5.33
C ASP A 140 9.75 16.83 -4.40
N TYR A 141 9.52 16.48 -3.13
CA TYR A 141 9.07 17.41 -2.09
C TYR A 141 10.19 17.82 -1.12
N GLY A 142 11.43 17.39 -1.40
CA GLY A 142 12.65 17.88 -0.73
C GLY A 142 13.28 16.89 0.24
N THR A 143 12.53 16.05 0.96
CA THR A 143 13.05 14.95 1.78
C THR A 143 12.95 13.60 1.08
N GLY A 144 11.91 13.41 0.26
CA GLY A 144 11.63 12.20 -0.48
C GLY A 144 11.00 12.48 -1.84
N VAL A 145 10.54 11.43 -2.53
CA VAL A 145 9.98 11.50 -3.88
C VAL A 145 8.78 10.57 -4.01
N ASP A 146 7.59 11.12 -4.17
CA ASP A 146 6.45 10.30 -4.61
C ASP A 146 6.56 9.99 -6.11
N VAL A 147 6.14 8.79 -6.49
CA VAL A 147 6.04 8.43 -7.91
C VAL A 147 4.57 8.49 -8.32
N VAL A 148 4.22 9.43 -9.19
CA VAL A 148 2.85 9.70 -9.58
C VAL A 148 2.64 9.45 -11.06
N GLY A 149 1.82 8.46 -11.41
CA GLY A 149 1.40 8.17 -12.78
C GLY A 149 0.04 8.79 -13.08
N ARG A 150 -0.06 9.54 -14.19
CA ARG A 150 -1.29 10.20 -14.62
C ARG A 150 -1.70 9.70 -16.01
N ARG A 151 -2.99 9.35 -16.18
CA ARG A 151 -3.58 9.04 -17.48
C ARG A 151 -4.89 9.80 -17.64
N LEU A 152 -4.90 10.73 -18.62
CA LEU A 152 -5.98 11.69 -18.79
C LEU A 152 -7.30 11.03 -19.23
N GLY A 153 -8.38 11.46 -18.62
CA GLY A 153 -9.74 11.15 -19.03
C GLY A 153 -10.11 11.80 -20.36
N LYS A 154 -11.10 11.23 -21.04
CA LYS A 154 -11.51 11.66 -22.39
C LYS A 154 -12.52 12.80 -22.39
N THR A 155 -13.42 12.84 -21.42
CA THR A 155 -14.56 13.78 -21.42
C THR A 155 -14.60 14.68 -20.20
N ALA A 156 -14.01 14.26 -19.09
CA ALA A 156 -13.92 15.02 -17.85
C ALA A 156 -12.49 14.93 -17.27
N PRO A 157 -11.44 15.37 -18.02
CA PRO A 157 -10.04 15.19 -17.62
C PRO A 157 -9.65 15.95 -16.35
N ASP A 158 -10.40 16.98 -15.95
CA ASP A 158 -10.15 17.74 -14.73
C ASP A 158 -10.59 16.97 -13.45
N GLN A 159 -11.48 15.99 -13.59
CA GLN A 159 -11.93 15.13 -12.51
C GLN A 159 -10.97 13.94 -12.34
N GLN A 160 -10.52 13.71 -11.12
CA GLN A 160 -9.46 12.76 -10.82
C GLN A 160 -9.95 11.66 -9.86
N VAL A 161 -9.58 10.41 -10.17
CA VAL A 161 -9.73 9.25 -9.28
C VAL A 161 -8.34 8.72 -9.00
N LEU A 162 -7.99 8.60 -7.72
CA LEU A 162 -6.69 8.15 -7.27
C LEU A 162 -6.73 6.73 -6.72
N VAL A 163 -5.63 6.01 -6.91
CA VAL A 163 -5.29 4.77 -6.19
C VAL A 163 -3.87 4.93 -5.69
N GLY A 164 -3.60 4.66 -4.41
CA GLY A 164 -2.28 4.85 -3.84
C GLY A 164 -1.93 3.86 -2.74
N ALA A 165 -0.62 3.67 -2.55
CA ALA A 165 0.00 2.95 -1.45
C ALA A 165 1.41 3.48 -1.24
N HIS A 166 1.93 3.43 -0.01
CA HIS A 166 3.31 3.84 0.24
C HIS A 166 4.31 2.75 -0.14
N TYR A 167 5.53 3.18 -0.48
CA TYR A 167 6.59 2.27 -0.89
C TYR A 167 7.77 2.20 0.07
N ASP A 168 7.89 3.14 0.99
CA ASP A 168 8.88 3.09 2.07
C ASP A 168 8.50 2.06 3.15
N HIS A 169 9.40 1.79 4.07
CA HIS A 169 9.12 1.00 5.28
C HIS A 169 10.14 1.31 6.37
N ILE A 170 9.81 0.92 7.61
CA ILE A 170 10.67 1.09 8.77
C ILE A 170 11.99 0.33 8.65
N ASP A 171 13.02 0.77 9.41
CA ASP A 171 14.36 0.16 9.36
C ASP A 171 14.37 -1.29 9.85
N GLY A 172 15.02 -2.15 9.08
CA GLY A 172 15.31 -3.54 9.46
C GLY A 172 14.13 -4.51 9.35
N CYS A 173 13.03 -4.10 8.70
CA CYS A 173 11.87 -4.94 8.44
C CYS A 173 11.63 -5.06 6.93
N HIS A 174 11.21 -6.25 6.44
CA HIS A 174 10.97 -6.45 5.00
C HIS A 174 9.64 -5.85 4.54
N GLY A 175 8.66 -5.75 5.45
CA GLY A 175 7.38 -5.11 5.17
C GLY A 175 6.63 -5.73 4.01
N ALA A 176 6.43 -7.04 4.05
CA ALA A 176 5.72 -7.73 2.98
C ALA A 176 4.23 -7.36 2.95
N ASP A 177 3.60 -7.33 4.12
CA ASP A 177 2.25 -6.84 4.26
C ASP A 177 2.22 -5.32 4.30
N ASP A 178 3.11 -4.72 5.07
CA ASP A 178 3.25 -3.29 5.30
C ASP A 178 4.41 -2.67 4.49
N ASN A 179 4.20 -2.11 3.36
CA ASN A 179 2.98 -2.09 2.57
C ASN A 179 3.26 -2.59 1.14
N ALA A 180 4.19 -3.60 1.01
CA ALA A 180 4.46 -4.18 -0.30
C ALA A 180 3.19 -4.83 -0.90
N SER A 181 2.30 -5.38 -0.05
CA SER A 181 1.03 -5.97 -0.47
C SER A 181 0.11 -4.95 -1.15
N GLY A 182 -0.02 -3.77 -0.57
CA GLY A 182 -0.82 -2.65 -1.10
C GLY A 182 -0.19 -2.03 -2.33
N LEU A 183 1.12 -1.83 -2.33
CA LEU A 183 1.84 -1.26 -3.47
C LEU A 183 1.76 -2.16 -4.71
N ALA A 184 1.99 -3.47 -4.56
CA ALA A 184 1.84 -4.44 -5.65
C ALA A 184 0.41 -4.42 -6.23
N ALA A 185 -0.61 -4.23 -5.38
CA ALA A 185 -1.99 -4.08 -5.83
C ALA A 185 -2.22 -2.77 -6.59
N ALA A 186 -1.67 -1.65 -6.13
CA ALA A 186 -1.78 -0.38 -6.83
C ALA A 186 -1.16 -0.43 -8.24
N LEU A 187 0.00 -1.08 -8.38
CA LEU A 187 0.66 -1.30 -9.67
C LEU A 187 -0.16 -2.22 -10.60
N GLU A 188 -0.75 -3.29 -10.08
CA GLU A 188 -1.61 -4.17 -10.87
C GLU A 188 -2.91 -3.46 -11.28
N ILE A 189 -3.49 -2.62 -10.41
CA ILE A 189 -4.63 -1.75 -10.76
C ILE A 189 -4.26 -0.80 -11.89
N ALA A 190 -3.09 -0.17 -11.82
CA ALA A 190 -2.60 0.69 -12.90
C ALA A 190 -2.58 -0.03 -14.25
N ARG A 191 -2.05 -1.26 -14.28
CA ARG A 191 -2.02 -2.10 -15.48
C ARG A 191 -3.42 -2.39 -16.01
N VAL A 192 -4.31 -2.84 -15.16
CA VAL A 192 -5.66 -3.26 -15.57
C VAL A 192 -6.48 -2.07 -16.06
N LEU A 193 -6.45 -0.95 -15.34
CA LEU A 193 -7.18 0.25 -15.75
C LEU A 193 -6.61 0.87 -17.04
N ALA A 194 -5.34 0.61 -17.36
CA ALA A 194 -4.75 1.03 -18.63
C ALA A 194 -5.32 0.29 -19.86
N LEU A 195 -6.02 -0.84 -19.66
CA LEU A 195 -6.65 -1.60 -20.75
C LEU A 195 -7.92 -0.94 -21.30
N ALA A 196 -8.45 0.09 -20.63
CA ALA A 196 -9.69 0.75 -21.00
C ALA A 196 -9.53 2.28 -21.13
N GLU A 197 -10.58 2.91 -21.66
CA GLU A 197 -10.70 4.35 -21.75
C GLU A 197 -11.80 4.82 -20.79
N PHE A 198 -11.57 5.96 -20.14
CA PHE A 198 -12.45 6.48 -19.09
C PHE A 198 -12.84 7.94 -19.34
N GLU A 199 -13.95 8.35 -18.75
CA GLU A 199 -14.36 9.74 -18.75
C GLU A 199 -13.37 10.63 -18.00
N ARG A 200 -12.91 10.17 -16.83
CA ARG A 200 -12.11 10.90 -15.85
C ARG A 200 -10.65 10.46 -15.86
N THR A 201 -9.81 11.32 -15.35
CA THR A 201 -8.37 11.06 -15.17
C THR A 201 -8.14 10.07 -14.05
N ILE A 202 -7.33 9.05 -14.33
CA ILE A 202 -6.78 8.18 -13.29
C ILE A 202 -5.41 8.66 -12.86
N ILE A 203 -5.17 8.64 -11.56
CA ILE A 203 -3.87 8.82 -10.93
C ILE A 203 -3.55 7.58 -10.12
N VAL A 204 -2.34 7.05 -10.29
CA VAL A 204 -1.79 6.00 -9.42
C VAL A 204 -0.54 6.56 -8.77
N ALA A 205 -0.45 6.44 -7.45
CA ALA A 205 0.63 7.02 -6.68
C ALA A 205 1.29 5.98 -5.76
N CYS A 206 2.62 5.99 -5.78
CA CYS A 206 3.47 5.32 -4.80
C CYS A 206 3.99 6.41 -3.87
N TRP A 207 3.47 6.47 -2.65
CA TRP A 207 3.82 7.47 -1.65
C TRP A 207 5.13 7.14 -0.95
N ASP A 208 5.90 8.14 -0.57
CA ASP A 208 7.15 8.02 0.16
C ASP A 208 7.05 8.63 1.55
N GLU A 209 7.91 8.17 2.47
CA GLU A 209 7.99 8.67 3.84
C GLU A 209 6.63 8.64 4.59
N GLU A 210 5.82 7.59 4.33
CA GLU A 210 4.60 7.33 5.10
C GLU A 210 4.94 7.04 6.55
N GLU A 211 5.91 6.17 6.78
CA GLU A 211 6.39 5.70 8.07
C GLU A 211 7.09 6.81 8.91
N ASP A 212 7.53 7.85 8.24
CA ASP A 212 8.07 9.06 8.87
C ASP A 212 6.99 10.12 9.17
N GLY A 213 5.71 9.80 8.91
CA GLY A 213 4.54 10.61 9.28
C GLY A 213 3.77 11.18 8.10
N LEU A 214 3.48 10.40 7.06
CA LEU A 214 2.66 10.72 5.89
C LEU A 214 3.23 11.87 5.04
N ILE A 215 4.57 12.05 5.01
CA ILE A 215 5.20 13.27 4.51
C ILE A 215 4.93 13.45 3.01
N GLY A 216 5.09 12.38 2.20
CA GLY A 216 4.87 12.44 0.76
C GLY A 216 3.43 12.75 0.40
N SER A 217 2.49 11.96 0.90
CA SER A 217 1.07 12.17 0.63
C SER A 217 0.56 13.52 1.10
N GLU A 218 1.03 14.04 2.25
CA GLU A 218 0.69 15.37 2.72
C GLU A 218 1.22 16.46 1.76
N ALA A 219 2.47 16.33 1.31
CA ALA A 219 3.07 17.26 0.36
C ALA A 219 2.29 17.29 -0.96
N TYR A 220 1.95 16.11 -1.51
CA TYR A 220 1.16 15.98 -2.73
C TYR A 220 -0.22 16.64 -2.59
N VAL A 221 -0.95 16.31 -1.53
CA VAL A 221 -2.31 16.79 -1.30
C VAL A 221 -2.34 18.31 -1.10
N GLN A 222 -1.36 18.90 -0.41
CA GLN A 222 -1.25 20.34 -0.25
C GLN A 222 -1.01 21.05 -1.59
N ALA A 223 -0.19 20.45 -2.47
CA ALA A 223 0.02 20.98 -3.83
C ALA A 223 -1.25 20.87 -4.68
N ALA A 224 -1.94 19.73 -4.65
CA ALA A 224 -3.21 19.50 -5.34
C ALA A 224 -4.28 20.51 -4.90
N LYS A 225 -4.39 20.75 -3.59
CA LYS A 225 -5.30 21.75 -3.04
C LYS A 225 -4.96 23.18 -3.48
N ALA A 226 -3.67 23.52 -3.53
CA ALA A 226 -3.22 24.82 -4.01
C ALA A 226 -3.47 25.00 -5.52
N ALA A 227 -3.38 23.93 -6.31
CA ALA A 227 -3.71 23.91 -7.73
C ALA A 227 -5.23 23.97 -7.99
N GLY A 228 -6.04 23.57 -7.02
CA GLY A 228 -7.50 23.47 -7.15
C GLY A 228 -7.94 22.22 -7.90
N ASP A 229 -7.20 21.14 -7.74
CA ASP A 229 -7.50 19.84 -8.37
C ASP A 229 -8.85 19.28 -7.87
N ASP A 230 -9.62 18.68 -8.78
CA ASP A 230 -10.91 18.08 -8.51
C ASP A 230 -10.76 16.56 -8.27
N ILE A 231 -10.27 16.22 -7.06
CA ILE A 231 -10.10 14.82 -6.64
C ILE A 231 -11.44 14.30 -6.11
N LEU A 232 -12.04 13.37 -6.84
CA LEU A 232 -13.33 12.78 -6.50
C LEU A 232 -13.24 11.70 -5.42
N ILE A 233 -12.12 10.95 -5.43
CA ILE A 233 -11.89 9.87 -4.47
C ILE A 233 -10.42 9.43 -4.54
N ASN A 234 -9.86 9.06 -3.38
CA ASN A 234 -8.63 8.29 -3.25
C ASN A 234 -8.93 6.92 -2.63
N PHE A 235 -8.58 5.84 -3.34
CA PHE A 235 -8.54 4.48 -2.81
C PHE A 235 -7.14 4.21 -2.29
N ASN A 236 -6.95 4.25 -0.97
CA ASN A 236 -5.64 4.07 -0.34
C ASN A 236 -5.52 2.69 0.26
N TYR A 237 -4.45 1.99 -0.10
CA TYR A 237 -4.09 0.70 0.48
C TYR A 237 -3.04 0.85 1.55
N ASP A 238 -3.29 0.13 2.65
CA ASP A 238 -2.24 -0.10 3.65
C ASP A 238 -2.54 -1.37 4.42
N MET A 239 -1.74 -2.40 4.06
CA MET A 239 -1.83 -3.79 4.41
C MET A 239 -3.11 -4.47 3.88
N ILE A 240 -2.95 -5.36 2.91
CA ILE A 240 -4.09 -6.08 2.31
C ILE A 240 -3.82 -7.59 2.12
N GLY A 241 -2.73 -8.11 2.69
CA GLY A 241 -2.27 -9.46 2.41
C GLY A 241 -2.49 -10.46 3.52
N TYR A 242 -2.60 -10.04 4.78
CA TYR A 242 -2.67 -10.95 5.91
C TYR A 242 -4.11 -11.44 6.17
N TYR A 243 -4.28 -12.74 6.14
CA TYR A 243 -5.57 -13.42 6.32
C TYR A 243 -5.43 -14.55 7.34
N ASP A 244 -6.31 -14.59 8.35
CA ASP A 244 -6.36 -15.67 9.34
C ASP A 244 -7.82 -15.99 9.69
N ASP A 245 -8.30 -17.16 9.28
CA ASP A 245 -9.65 -17.63 9.55
C ASP A 245 -9.80 -18.37 10.90
N SER A 246 -8.77 -18.32 11.74
CA SER A 246 -8.82 -18.89 13.08
C SER A 246 -9.74 -18.06 13.99
N PRO A 247 -10.49 -18.67 14.90
CA PRO A 247 -11.25 -17.92 15.88
C PRO A 247 -10.37 -17.03 16.77
N ASN A 248 -10.77 -15.76 16.95
CA ASN A 248 -10.08 -14.74 17.72
C ASN A 248 -8.72 -14.30 17.13
N SER A 249 -8.56 -14.40 15.82
CA SER A 249 -7.42 -13.84 15.08
C SER A 249 -7.54 -12.34 14.78
N GLN A 250 -8.73 -11.75 15.00
CA GLN A 250 -8.99 -10.32 14.86
C GLN A 250 -9.23 -9.68 16.22
N THR A 251 -8.52 -8.57 16.49
CA THR A 251 -8.82 -7.65 17.59
C THR A 251 -9.40 -6.34 17.05
N VAL A 252 -9.78 -5.43 17.93
CA VAL A 252 -10.32 -4.11 17.55
C VAL A 252 -9.77 -3.03 18.49
N PRO A 253 -9.65 -1.77 18.03
CA PRO A 253 -9.24 -0.68 18.90
C PRO A 253 -10.24 -0.42 20.03
N PRO A 254 -9.79 0.18 21.15
CA PRO A 254 -10.66 0.53 22.26
C PRO A 254 -11.82 1.45 21.84
N GLY A 255 -13.05 1.10 22.20
CA GLY A 255 -14.24 1.87 21.87
C GLY A 255 -14.87 1.56 20.52
N PHE A 256 -14.28 0.64 19.75
CA PHE A 256 -14.81 0.21 18.45
C PHE A 256 -16.28 -0.26 18.55
N GLU A 257 -16.63 -1.00 19.60
CA GLU A 257 -17.98 -1.48 19.84
C GLU A 257 -19.02 -0.36 20.07
N LEU A 258 -18.56 0.82 20.47
CA LEU A 258 -19.43 1.99 20.66
C LEU A 258 -19.55 2.80 19.36
N ALA A 259 -18.47 2.90 18.59
CA ALA A 259 -18.43 3.64 17.35
C ALA A 259 -19.12 2.88 16.22
N PHE A 260 -18.91 1.56 16.14
CA PHE A 260 -19.39 0.68 15.07
C PHE A 260 -20.10 -0.55 15.63
N PRO A 261 -21.24 -0.40 16.33
CA PRO A 261 -21.90 -1.53 17.02
C PRO A 261 -22.35 -2.65 16.09
N ASP A 262 -22.76 -2.34 14.86
CA ASP A 262 -23.20 -3.33 13.89
C ASP A 262 -21.99 -4.16 13.36
N ALA A 263 -20.89 -3.51 13.01
CA ALA A 263 -19.66 -4.18 12.60
C ALA A 263 -19.10 -5.05 13.74
N TYR A 264 -19.12 -4.56 14.97
CA TYR A 264 -18.72 -5.34 16.14
C TYR A 264 -19.58 -6.58 16.34
N ALA A 265 -20.89 -6.46 16.17
CA ALA A 265 -21.81 -7.61 16.26
C ALA A 265 -21.55 -8.66 15.15
N GLU A 266 -21.18 -8.21 13.93
CA GLU A 266 -20.76 -9.10 12.85
C GLU A 266 -19.46 -9.82 13.18
N LEU A 267 -18.44 -9.12 13.72
CA LEU A 267 -17.21 -9.74 14.21
C LEU A 267 -17.47 -10.79 15.28
N GLN A 268 -18.32 -10.49 16.26
CA GLN A 268 -18.73 -11.47 17.29
C GLN A 268 -19.40 -12.71 16.67
N ALA A 269 -20.33 -12.50 15.74
CA ALA A 269 -21.02 -13.59 15.06
C ALA A 269 -20.05 -14.48 14.24
N ASN A 270 -18.97 -13.88 13.72
CA ASN A 270 -17.89 -14.55 13.01
C ASN A 270 -16.76 -15.04 13.93
N MET A 271 -16.95 -15.03 15.24
CA MET A 271 -15.93 -15.46 16.22
C MET A 271 -14.61 -14.67 16.12
N PHE A 272 -14.65 -13.40 15.75
CA PHE A 272 -13.47 -12.54 15.55
C PHE A 272 -12.41 -13.21 14.66
N ARG A 273 -12.81 -13.74 13.51
CA ARG A 273 -11.89 -14.24 12.49
C ARG A 273 -11.38 -13.07 11.62
N GLY A 274 -10.09 -13.07 11.31
CA GLY A 274 -9.46 -12.12 10.42
C GLY A 274 -9.57 -12.52 8.94
N ASP A 275 -10.79 -12.84 8.48
CA ASP A 275 -11.09 -13.39 7.16
C ASP A 275 -11.83 -12.39 6.25
N PHE A 276 -11.60 -11.09 6.45
CA PHE A 276 -12.28 -10.00 5.74
C PHE A 276 -11.34 -8.82 5.49
N ILE A 277 -11.71 -7.97 4.53
CA ILE A 277 -11.07 -6.67 4.32
C ILE A 277 -11.89 -5.56 4.99
N THR A 278 -11.24 -4.58 5.57
CA THR A 278 -11.86 -3.37 6.11
C THR A 278 -11.74 -2.26 5.08
N ALA A 279 -12.83 -1.51 4.87
CA ALA A 279 -12.80 -0.26 4.12
C ALA A 279 -13.41 0.85 4.99
N VAL A 280 -12.58 1.83 5.35
CA VAL A 280 -12.99 2.99 6.16
C VAL A 280 -13.18 4.16 5.23
N ALA A 281 -14.34 4.81 5.31
CA ALA A 281 -14.73 5.90 4.43
C ALA A 281 -15.22 7.10 5.22
N ASP A 282 -14.85 8.30 4.79
CA ASP A 282 -15.49 9.54 5.22
C ASP A 282 -16.90 9.66 4.63
N ALA A 283 -17.65 10.66 5.08
CA ALA A 283 -19.05 10.82 4.67
C ALA A 283 -19.22 11.14 3.17
N GLU A 284 -18.23 11.71 2.53
CA GLU A 284 -18.25 12.06 1.09
C GLU A 284 -17.89 10.87 0.19
N SER A 285 -17.26 9.84 0.76
CA SER A 285 -16.83 8.61 0.05
C SER A 285 -17.88 7.49 0.06
N ILE A 286 -19.09 7.69 0.65
CA ILE A 286 -20.09 6.63 0.85
C ILE A 286 -20.50 5.92 -0.43
N ASP A 287 -20.69 6.64 -1.53
CA ASP A 287 -21.07 6.03 -2.81
C ASP A 287 -19.94 5.13 -3.36
N HIS A 288 -18.70 5.55 -3.19
CA HIS A 288 -17.50 4.82 -3.64
C HIS A 288 -17.23 3.58 -2.79
N VAL A 289 -17.34 3.67 -1.45
CA VAL A 289 -17.18 2.49 -0.58
C VAL A 289 -18.33 1.51 -0.76
N THR A 290 -19.53 1.99 -1.11
CA THR A 290 -20.66 1.13 -1.45
C THR A 290 -20.41 0.37 -2.76
N ALA A 291 -19.81 1.02 -3.76
CA ALA A 291 -19.40 0.37 -5.01
C ALA A 291 -18.33 -0.71 -4.75
N PHE A 292 -17.32 -0.40 -3.93
CA PHE A 292 -16.32 -1.39 -3.49
C PHE A 292 -16.98 -2.57 -2.77
N GLY A 293 -17.91 -2.30 -1.85
CA GLY A 293 -18.66 -3.33 -1.14
C GLY A 293 -19.48 -4.23 -2.06
N ALA A 294 -20.11 -3.68 -3.10
CA ALA A 294 -20.86 -4.44 -4.10
C ALA A 294 -19.95 -5.32 -4.96
N ALA A 295 -18.78 -4.81 -5.34
CA ALA A 295 -17.75 -5.58 -6.03
C ALA A 295 -17.22 -6.73 -5.18
N ALA A 296 -16.94 -6.48 -3.91
CA ALA A 296 -16.54 -7.51 -2.93
C ALA A 296 -17.59 -8.62 -2.81
N ASP A 297 -18.88 -8.27 -2.72
CA ASP A 297 -19.98 -9.25 -2.68
C ASP A 297 -20.04 -10.11 -3.95
N ARG A 298 -19.84 -9.51 -5.12
CA ARG A 298 -19.84 -10.22 -6.40
C ARG A 298 -18.81 -11.34 -6.44
N ILE A 299 -17.63 -11.13 -5.86
CA ILE A 299 -16.53 -12.09 -5.88
C ILE A 299 -16.42 -12.93 -4.60
N GLY A 300 -17.34 -12.75 -3.64
CA GLY A 300 -17.36 -13.48 -2.38
C GLY A 300 -16.28 -13.04 -1.37
N LEU A 301 -15.71 -11.87 -1.54
CA LEU A 301 -14.78 -11.28 -0.58
C LEU A 301 -15.54 -10.76 0.64
N ARG A 302 -15.25 -11.32 1.82
CA ARG A 302 -15.81 -10.78 3.06
C ARG A 302 -15.23 -9.40 3.36
N LYS A 303 -16.06 -8.51 3.87
CA LYS A 303 -15.68 -7.12 4.12
C LYS A 303 -16.34 -6.56 5.37
N SER A 304 -15.74 -5.52 5.92
CA SER A 304 -16.30 -4.62 6.93
C SER A 304 -16.24 -3.19 6.39
N LEU A 305 -17.38 -2.54 6.20
CA LEU A 305 -17.44 -1.16 5.72
C LEU A 305 -17.69 -0.24 6.92
N LEU A 306 -16.73 0.62 7.21
CA LEU A 306 -16.78 1.55 8.34
C LEU A 306 -16.98 2.97 7.81
N ASN A 307 -18.19 3.52 7.96
CA ASN A 307 -18.48 4.88 7.52
C ASN A 307 -18.34 5.84 8.71
N LEU A 308 -17.41 6.77 8.61
CA LEU A 308 -17.21 7.78 9.64
C LEU A 308 -18.36 8.80 9.63
N PRO A 309 -18.82 9.27 10.79
CA PRO A 309 -19.76 10.38 10.84
C PRO A 309 -19.13 11.65 10.26
N ALA A 310 -19.89 12.41 9.46
CA ALA A 310 -19.41 13.62 8.81
C ALA A 310 -18.74 14.59 9.80
N GLY A 311 -17.54 15.07 9.45
CA GLY A 311 -16.74 15.98 10.25
C GLY A 311 -16.01 15.33 11.43
N THR A 312 -15.89 14.00 11.45
CA THR A 312 -15.11 13.27 12.46
C THR A 312 -13.84 12.61 11.89
N GLU A 313 -13.71 12.59 10.58
CA GLU A 313 -12.60 12.00 9.83
C GLU A 313 -11.22 12.57 10.21
N SER A 314 -11.17 13.84 10.65
CA SER A 314 -9.93 14.51 11.09
C SER A 314 -9.87 14.69 12.62
N THR A 315 -10.49 13.79 13.39
CA THR A 315 -10.51 13.89 14.85
C THR A 315 -9.74 12.77 15.53
N ASP A 316 -9.16 13.05 16.72
CA ASP A 316 -8.44 12.07 17.53
C ASP A 316 -9.31 10.89 17.99
N VAL A 317 -10.64 11.01 17.89
CA VAL A 317 -11.58 9.92 18.28
C VAL A 317 -11.39 8.69 17.42
N PHE A 318 -10.96 8.89 16.17
CA PHE A 318 -10.72 7.82 15.20
C PHE A 318 -9.24 7.73 14.79
N ALA A 319 -8.31 8.06 15.71
CA ALA A 319 -6.87 8.07 15.43
C ALA A 319 -6.37 6.74 14.84
N ASP A 320 -6.86 5.60 15.34
CA ASP A 320 -6.49 4.27 14.82
C ASP A 320 -6.98 4.01 13.38
N LEU A 321 -7.93 4.81 12.90
CA LEU A 321 -8.44 4.71 11.52
C LEU A 321 -7.85 5.77 10.59
N ARG A 322 -6.78 6.45 11.02
CA ARG A 322 -6.09 7.53 10.30
C ARG A 322 -4.59 7.25 10.09
N ARG A 323 -4.20 6.00 10.23
CA ARG A 323 -2.79 5.59 10.25
C ARG A 323 -2.33 5.15 8.87
N SER A 324 -2.59 5.96 7.85
CA SER A 324 -2.03 5.82 6.50
C SER A 324 -2.35 7.07 5.66
N ASP A 325 -1.84 7.14 4.45
CA ASP A 325 -1.87 8.27 3.51
C ASP A 325 -3.25 8.84 3.20
N HIS A 326 -4.34 8.05 3.31
CA HIS A 326 -5.71 8.56 3.18
C HIS A 326 -6.03 9.69 4.16
N ALA A 327 -5.36 9.72 5.32
CA ALA A 327 -5.58 10.76 6.32
C ALA A 327 -5.15 12.14 5.83
N SER A 328 -4.09 12.23 5.01
CA SER A 328 -3.67 13.46 4.34
C SER A 328 -4.77 14.03 3.44
N PHE A 329 -5.50 13.15 2.72
CA PHE A 329 -6.64 13.54 1.88
C PHE A 329 -7.79 14.08 2.72
N TRP A 330 -8.18 13.38 3.79
CA TRP A 330 -9.22 13.84 4.71
C TRP A 330 -8.90 15.20 5.32
N ASP A 331 -7.65 15.43 5.75
CA ASP A 331 -7.21 16.70 6.34
C ASP A 331 -7.21 17.84 5.32
N ALA A 332 -7.02 17.54 4.06
CA ALA A 332 -7.16 18.50 2.97
C ALA A 332 -8.62 18.71 2.53
N GLY A 333 -9.54 17.87 2.97
CA GLY A 333 -10.96 17.90 2.61
C GLY A 333 -11.27 17.21 1.29
N TYR A 334 -10.45 16.24 0.90
CA TYR A 334 -10.70 15.35 -0.24
C TYR A 334 -11.27 14.01 0.23
N PRO A 335 -12.22 13.42 -0.51
CA PRO A 335 -12.75 12.10 -0.21
C PRO A 335 -11.67 11.01 -0.33
N ALA A 336 -11.63 10.09 0.64
CA ALA A 336 -10.72 8.95 0.60
C ALA A 336 -11.31 7.72 1.29
N ILE A 337 -10.88 6.54 0.85
CA ILE A 337 -11.18 5.25 1.45
C ILE A 337 -9.88 4.60 1.88
N PHE A 338 -9.78 4.21 3.14
CA PHE A 338 -8.71 3.40 3.68
C PHE A 338 -9.08 1.92 3.56
N ILE A 339 -8.36 1.17 2.75
CA ILE A 339 -8.57 -0.26 2.53
C ILE A 339 -7.44 -1.03 3.22
N THR A 340 -7.80 -1.82 4.25
CA THR A 340 -6.82 -2.47 5.13
C THR A 340 -7.31 -3.82 5.62
N ASP A 341 -6.41 -4.75 5.82
CA ASP A 341 -6.68 -6.00 6.54
C ASP A 341 -6.71 -5.81 8.06
N SER A 342 -6.51 -4.59 8.53
CA SER A 342 -6.55 -4.12 9.92
C SER A 342 -5.19 -4.12 10.64
N GLY A 343 -4.08 -4.34 9.92
CA GLY A 343 -2.73 -4.16 10.43
C GLY A 343 -2.47 -4.87 11.76
N GLU A 344 -1.98 -4.15 12.75
CA GLU A 344 -1.66 -4.66 14.09
C GLU A 344 -2.82 -5.34 14.84
N PHE A 345 -4.06 -5.04 14.43
CA PHE A 345 -5.24 -5.69 15.03
C PHE A 345 -5.44 -7.12 14.52
N ARG A 346 -4.68 -7.54 13.50
CA ARG A 346 -4.73 -8.87 12.89
C ARG A 346 -3.35 -9.47 12.70
N ASN A 347 -2.41 -8.77 12.03
CA ASN A 347 -1.08 -9.25 11.71
C ASN A 347 -0.14 -9.11 12.92
N PRO A 348 0.29 -10.21 13.55
CA PRO A 348 1.19 -10.15 14.70
C PRO A 348 2.60 -9.66 14.32
N ASN A 349 2.95 -9.70 13.03
CA ASN A 349 4.24 -9.30 12.49
C ASN A 349 4.29 -7.84 12.01
N TYR A 350 3.18 -7.10 12.20
CA TYR A 350 3.15 -5.67 11.91
C TYR A 350 4.39 -4.97 12.47
N HIS A 351 5.10 -4.17 11.63
CA HIS A 351 6.37 -3.53 11.98
C HIS A 351 7.42 -4.49 12.53
N CYS A 352 7.40 -5.75 12.12
CA CYS A 352 8.28 -6.81 12.62
C CYS A 352 8.28 -7.02 14.15
N MET A 353 7.21 -6.59 14.87
CA MET A 353 7.14 -6.66 16.33
C MET A 353 6.97 -8.09 16.87
N GLY A 354 6.25 -8.95 16.19
CA GLY A 354 6.03 -10.35 16.58
C GLY A 354 6.95 -11.34 15.89
N GLY A 355 7.53 -10.97 14.79
CA GLY A 355 8.38 -11.73 13.89
C GLY A 355 8.61 -10.95 12.61
N PRO A 356 9.42 -11.46 11.66
CA PRO A 356 9.59 -10.79 10.38
C PRO A 356 8.26 -10.75 9.61
N ASP A 357 8.00 -9.64 8.93
CA ASP A 357 6.86 -9.48 8.01
C ASP A 357 7.29 -9.97 6.62
N GLU A 358 6.88 -11.19 6.28
CA GLU A 358 7.39 -11.93 5.13
C GLU A 358 6.28 -12.29 4.12
N VAL A 359 6.65 -12.37 2.85
CA VAL A 359 5.75 -12.78 1.75
C VAL A 359 5.03 -14.11 2.03
N THR A 360 5.70 -15.03 2.73
CA THR A 360 5.15 -16.35 3.07
C THR A 360 3.99 -16.33 4.07
N ASP A 361 3.80 -15.21 4.77
CA ASP A 361 2.73 -15.03 5.75
C ASP A 361 1.43 -14.54 5.10
N LEU A 362 1.52 -14.11 3.83
CA LEU A 362 0.41 -13.49 3.11
C LEU A 362 -0.41 -14.49 2.30
N THR A 363 -1.66 -14.15 2.06
CA THR A 363 -2.60 -14.93 1.27
C THR A 363 -2.88 -14.25 -0.07
N GLN A 364 -2.22 -14.72 -1.13
CA GLN A 364 -2.35 -14.17 -2.49
C GLN A 364 -3.81 -14.03 -2.94
N GLU A 365 -4.64 -15.07 -2.77
CA GLU A 365 -6.04 -15.05 -3.20
C GLU A 365 -6.83 -13.92 -2.51
N PHE A 366 -6.56 -13.69 -1.22
CA PHE A 366 -7.20 -12.62 -0.46
C PHE A 366 -6.83 -11.25 -1.03
N ALA A 367 -5.53 -10.93 -1.16
CA ALA A 367 -5.05 -9.67 -1.70
C ALA A 367 -5.50 -9.42 -3.15
N VAL A 368 -5.45 -10.45 -4.00
CA VAL A 368 -5.93 -10.38 -5.38
C VAL A 368 -7.42 -10.09 -5.46
N ASN A 369 -8.23 -10.65 -4.56
CA ASN A 369 -9.66 -10.35 -4.50
C ASN A 369 -9.92 -8.91 -4.01
N VAL A 370 -9.12 -8.39 -3.08
CA VAL A 370 -9.16 -6.96 -2.69
C VAL A 370 -8.83 -6.07 -3.90
N THR A 371 -7.77 -6.41 -4.63
CA THR A 371 -7.37 -5.72 -5.87
C THR A 371 -8.50 -5.69 -6.90
N ARG A 372 -9.16 -6.84 -7.15
CA ARG A 372 -10.31 -6.95 -8.07
C ARG A 372 -11.48 -6.07 -7.66
N ALA A 373 -11.82 -6.06 -6.36
CA ALA A 373 -12.91 -5.23 -5.86
C ALA A 373 -12.63 -3.74 -6.08
N THR A 374 -11.39 -3.31 -5.91
CA THR A 374 -11.00 -1.91 -6.14
C THR A 374 -10.93 -1.56 -7.62
N VAL A 375 -10.45 -2.46 -8.49
CA VAL A 375 -10.51 -2.23 -9.96
C VAL A 375 -11.93 -1.94 -10.38
N GLU A 376 -12.90 -2.77 -9.96
CA GLU A 376 -14.31 -2.58 -10.30
C GLU A 376 -14.85 -1.25 -9.78
N ALA A 377 -14.60 -0.93 -8.50
CA ALA A 377 -15.03 0.33 -7.89
C ALA A 377 -14.39 1.55 -8.55
N SER A 378 -13.09 1.50 -8.84
CA SER A 378 -12.37 2.57 -9.51
C SER A 378 -12.87 2.77 -10.95
N ALA A 379 -13.14 1.70 -11.70
CA ALA A 379 -13.68 1.78 -13.05
C ALA A 379 -15.08 2.43 -13.06
N VAL A 380 -15.90 2.17 -12.05
CA VAL A 380 -17.20 2.85 -11.85
C VAL A 380 -16.98 4.34 -11.57
N ALA A 381 -16.06 4.68 -10.68
CA ALA A 381 -15.75 6.07 -10.33
C ALA A 381 -15.17 6.86 -11.53
N LEU A 382 -14.33 6.21 -12.33
CA LEU A 382 -13.70 6.78 -13.52
C LEU A 382 -14.69 7.01 -14.67
N GLY A 383 -15.79 6.25 -14.73
CA GLY A 383 -16.74 6.28 -15.86
C GLY A 383 -16.14 5.58 -17.07
N LEU A 384 -16.29 4.26 -17.16
CA LEU A 384 -15.84 3.44 -18.29
C LEU A 384 -16.58 3.85 -19.58
N LEU A 385 -15.85 4.01 -20.70
CA LEU A 385 -16.37 4.45 -22.01
C LEU A 385 -16.59 3.30 -22.99
#